data_6b8d1f192f2f99a6e73256937341805e
#
_entry.id   6b8d1f192f2f99a6e73256937341805e
#
_cell.length_a   1.000
_cell.length_b   1.000
_cell.length_c   1.000
_cell.angle_alpha   90.00
_cell.angle_beta   90.00
_cell.angle_gamma   90.00
#
_symmetry.space_group_name_H-M   'P 1'
#
loop_
_entity.id
_entity.type
_entity.pdbx_description
1 polymer ?
#
loop_
_entity_poly.entity_id
_entity_poly.type
_entity_poly.pdbx_seq_one_letter_code
_entity_poly.pdbx_strand_id
1 'polypeptide(L)'
;KIKKHNLEMKLIDAEYTFDNNKVLFYFTADGRIDFRELVKDLAAVFRIRIELRQIGVRDETKIRGGIGICGRPLCCHTYLSEFAAVSIKMAKEQNLSLNPTKISGVCGRLMCCLTNEEETYEELNSQLPSVGDTVTTSDGLTGTVHSLSVLRKLVKVVVNLENDEKEIREYQAEELKFRPRKRKAKVSKEEMRKLAELEKGEGASRLDDK
;
A
#
# COMPACT_ATOMS: atom_id res chain seq x y z
N LYS A 1 27.65 -5.86 20.58
CA LYS A 1 26.92 -6.14 21.83
C LYS A 1 25.70 -7.02 21.57
N ILE A 2 24.76 -6.69 20.68
CA ILE A 2 23.57 -7.50 20.34
C ILE A 2 23.95 -8.95 20.06
N LYS A 3 24.94 -9.20 19.17
CA LYS A 3 25.44 -10.54 18.86
C LYS A 3 26.03 -11.27 20.06
N LYS A 4 26.66 -10.54 21.01
CA LYS A 4 27.23 -11.13 22.25
C LYS A 4 26.15 -11.68 23.18
N HIS A 5 25.00 -11.01 23.21
CA HIS A 5 23.84 -11.41 24.04
C HIS A 5 22.86 -12.33 23.31
N ASN A 6 23.16 -12.76 22.05
CA ASN A 6 22.31 -13.62 21.22
C ASN A 6 20.86 -13.10 21.11
N LEU A 7 20.67 -11.77 20.98
CA LEU A 7 19.36 -11.16 20.87
C LEU A 7 18.91 -11.13 19.40
N GLU A 8 17.68 -11.57 19.14
CA GLU A 8 17.04 -11.55 17.83
C GLU A 8 16.45 -10.16 17.54
N MET A 9 17.32 -9.18 17.43
CA MET A 9 16.97 -7.80 17.13
C MET A 9 17.95 -7.18 16.14
N LYS A 10 17.45 -6.24 15.36
CA LYS A 10 18.23 -5.52 14.35
C LYS A 10 18.26 -4.04 14.71
N LEU A 11 19.46 -3.51 14.95
CA LEU A 11 19.67 -2.08 15.14
C LEU A 11 19.43 -1.35 13.79
N ILE A 12 18.61 -0.33 13.83
CA ILE A 12 18.27 0.48 12.65
C ILE A 12 19.01 1.80 12.67
N ASP A 13 18.93 2.53 13.80
CA ASP A 13 19.55 3.83 13.96
C ASP A 13 19.88 4.12 15.41
N ALA A 14 20.73 5.12 15.65
CA ALA A 14 21.10 5.59 16.98
C ALA A 14 21.37 7.09 16.96
N GLU A 15 20.73 7.82 17.87
CA GLU A 15 20.88 9.28 17.98
C GLU A 15 21.10 9.73 19.41
N TYR A 16 21.89 10.79 19.58
CA TYR A 16 22.00 11.51 20.84
C TYR A 16 20.93 12.59 20.92
N THR A 17 20.39 12.78 22.12
CA THR A 17 19.60 13.98 22.39
C THR A 17 20.47 15.23 22.29
N PHE A 18 19.88 16.39 21.97
CA PHE A 18 20.61 17.64 21.80
C PHE A 18 21.48 18.04 23.02
N ASP A 19 21.02 17.70 24.23
CA ASP A 19 21.72 17.93 25.49
C ASP A 19 22.79 16.88 25.80
N ASN A 20 23.00 15.87 24.95
CA ASN A 20 23.92 14.75 25.10
C ASN A 20 23.74 13.93 26.40
N ASN A 21 22.62 14.07 27.09
CA ASN A 21 22.33 13.33 28.33
C ASN A 21 21.76 11.94 28.10
N LYS A 22 21.32 11.68 26.86
CA LYS A 22 20.66 10.42 26.48
C LYS A 22 21.07 9.99 25.08
N VAL A 23 21.16 8.67 24.87
CA VAL A 23 21.22 8.06 23.55
C VAL A 23 20.00 7.16 23.33
N LEU A 24 19.36 7.34 22.16
CA LEU A 24 18.24 6.52 21.71
C LEU A 24 18.76 5.53 20.67
N PHE A 25 18.39 4.25 20.82
CA PHE A 25 18.64 3.23 19.83
C PHE A 25 17.31 2.73 19.29
N TYR A 26 17.12 2.87 18.00
CA TYR A 26 15.95 2.36 17.28
C TYR A 26 16.23 0.97 16.75
N PHE A 27 15.34 0.02 17.03
CA PHE A 27 15.52 -1.36 16.61
C PHE A 27 14.21 -1.99 16.16
N THR A 28 14.31 -3.02 15.32
CA THR A 28 13.21 -3.91 14.97
C THR A 28 13.44 -5.31 15.53
N ALA A 29 12.35 -5.98 15.90
CA ALA A 29 12.33 -7.35 16.37
C ALA A 29 10.94 -7.97 16.17
N ASP A 30 10.87 -9.28 15.93
CA ASP A 30 9.62 -10.00 15.68
C ASP A 30 8.78 -10.23 16.95
N GLY A 31 9.35 -10.00 18.12
CA GLY A 31 8.70 -10.19 19.39
C GLY A 31 9.25 -9.32 20.52
N ARG A 32 8.83 -9.65 21.74
CA ARG A 32 9.33 -8.99 22.94
C ARG A 32 10.72 -9.53 23.29
N ILE A 33 11.70 -8.63 23.42
CA ILE A 33 13.08 -8.94 23.75
C ILE A 33 13.43 -8.52 25.17
N ASP A 34 14.16 -9.35 25.90
CA ASP A 34 14.78 -8.98 27.16
C ASP A 34 16.17 -8.40 26.92
N PHE A 35 16.28 -7.10 27.02
CA PHE A 35 17.50 -6.35 26.75
C PHE A 35 18.18 -5.81 28.03
N ARG A 36 17.84 -6.32 29.24
CA ARG A 36 18.38 -5.81 30.51
C ARG A 36 19.90 -5.87 30.57
N GLU A 37 20.47 -7.00 30.18
CA GLU A 37 21.94 -7.18 30.17
C GLU A 37 22.59 -6.33 29.06
N LEU A 38 21.94 -6.20 27.90
CA LEU A 38 22.40 -5.31 26.83
C LEU A 38 22.47 -3.85 27.30
N VAL A 39 21.44 -3.38 28.02
CA VAL A 39 21.41 -2.01 28.55
C VAL A 39 22.54 -1.76 29.54
N LYS A 40 22.83 -2.70 30.45
CA LYS A 40 23.97 -2.60 31.37
C LYS A 40 25.29 -2.48 30.62
N ASP A 41 25.49 -3.34 29.62
CA ASP A 41 26.71 -3.35 28.80
C ASP A 41 26.85 -2.05 27.98
N LEU A 42 25.74 -1.46 27.52
CA LEU A 42 25.75 -0.17 26.80
C LEU A 42 26.00 1.01 27.75
N ALA A 43 25.36 1.01 28.92
CA ALA A 43 25.55 2.04 29.94
C ALA A 43 27.01 2.09 30.42
N ALA A 44 27.67 0.95 30.56
CA ALA A 44 29.11 0.88 30.91
C ALA A 44 30.00 1.53 29.83
N VAL A 45 29.62 1.45 28.56
CA VAL A 45 30.39 2.03 27.44
C VAL A 45 30.13 3.50 27.26
N PHE A 46 28.85 3.90 27.19
CA PHE A 46 28.43 5.26 26.86
C PHE A 46 28.41 6.19 28.06
N ARG A 47 28.25 5.64 29.28
CA ARG A 47 28.16 6.39 30.56
C ARG A 47 27.07 7.46 30.60
N ILE A 48 26.03 7.29 29.79
CA ILE A 48 24.85 8.17 29.73
C ILE A 48 23.59 7.31 29.76
N ARG A 49 22.44 7.95 29.87
CA ARG A 49 21.14 7.26 29.85
C ARG A 49 20.90 6.59 28.49
N ILE A 50 20.61 5.29 28.51
CA ILE A 50 20.30 4.47 27.34
C ILE A 50 18.79 4.32 27.24
N GLU A 51 18.23 4.59 26.08
CA GLU A 51 16.83 4.32 25.74
C GLU A 51 16.78 3.46 24.48
N LEU A 52 16.06 2.33 24.56
CA LEU A 52 15.85 1.40 23.46
C LEU A 52 14.39 1.54 23.00
N ARG A 53 14.18 1.86 21.73
CA ARG A 53 12.86 2.01 21.11
C ARG A 53 12.69 0.96 20.01
N GLN A 54 11.72 0.09 20.21
CA GLN A 54 11.28 -0.79 19.13
C GLN A 54 10.43 0.01 18.17
N ILE A 55 10.73 -0.11 16.87
CA ILE A 55 10.00 0.56 15.78
C ILE A 55 9.39 -0.47 14.84
N GLY A 56 8.33 -0.07 14.14
CA GLY A 56 7.69 -0.90 13.13
C GLY A 56 8.49 -0.99 11.82
N VAL A 57 8.17 -1.97 10.99
CA VAL A 57 8.83 -2.18 9.67
C VAL A 57 8.65 -0.99 8.73
N ARG A 58 7.53 -0.26 8.84
CA ARG A 58 7.30 0.95 8.04
C ARG A 58 8.19 2.09 8.51
N ASP A 59 8.38 2.26 9.83
CA ASP A 59 9.27 3.27 10.39
C ASP A 59 10.72 2.98 10.05
N GLU A 60 11.16 1.70 10.08
CA GLU A 60 12.46 1.31 9.55
C GLU A 60 12.63 1.77 8.11
N THR A 61 11.62 1.49 7.26
CA THR A 61 11.63 1.88 5.85
C THR A 61 11.64 3.40 5.69
N LYS A 62 10.90 4.13 6.54
CA LYS A 62 10.88 5.60 6.56
C LYS A 62 12.25 6.18 6.89
N ILE A 63 12.93 5.65 7.89
CA ILE A 63 14.28 6.10 8.29
C ILE A 63 15.30 5.81 7.17
N ARG A 64 15.30 4.60 6.62
CA ARG A 64 16.25 4.21 5.57
C ARG A 64 16.03 4.90 4.23
N GLY A 65 14.79 5.24 3.93
CA GLY A 65 14.41 5.72 2.61
C GLY A 65 14.52 4.65 1.52
N GLY A 66 14.51 5.10 0.27
CA GLY A 66 14.66 4.25 -0.92
C GLY A 66 13.75 4.67 -2.06
N ILE A 67 13.67 3.81 -3.07
CA ILE A 67 12.85 3.99 -4.27
C ILE A 67 11.73 2.97 -4.27
N GLY A 68 10.50 3.43 -4.51
CA GLY A 68 9.32 2.56 -4.64
C GLY A 68 9.26 1.83 -5.99
N ILE A 69 8.35 0.88 -6.11
CA ILE A 69 8.09 0.17 -7.38
C ILE A 69 7.63 1.12 -8.50
N CYS A 70 7.13 2.31 -8.16
CA CYS A 70 6.75 3.37 -9.08
C CYS A 70 7.94 4.21 -9.60
N GLY A 71 9.17 3.93 -9.16
CA GLY A 71 10.39 4.66 -9.53
C GLY A 71 10.57 6.00 -8.80
N ARG A 72 9.70 6.35 -7.85
CA ARG A 72 9.80 7.58 -7.04
C ARG A 72 10.38 7.27 -5.65
N PRO A 73 10.97 8.27 -4.97
CA PRO A 73 11.29 8.14 -3.56
C PRO A 73 10.08 7.71 -2.74
N LEU A 74 10.31 6.93 -1.68
CA LEU A 74 9.24 6.40 -0.84
C LEU A 74 8.36 7.50 -0.24
N CYS A 75 7.05 7.38 -0.35
CA CYS A 75 6.07 8.34 0.16
C CYS A 75 6.27 8.59 1.66
N CYS A 76 6.50 7.51 2.44
CA CYS A 76 6.75 7.59 3.88
C CYS A 76 8.05 8.32 4.24
N HIS A 77 9.04 8.32 3.36
CA HIS A 77 10.31 9.02 3.58
C HIS A 77 10.23 10.50 3.19
N THR A 78 9.35 10.86 2.26
CA THR A 78 9.27 12.22 1.69
C THR A 78 8.16 13.06 2.32
N TYR A 79 6.89 12.83 1.97
CA TYR A 79 5.80 13.74 2.32
C TYR A 79 4.73 13.12 3.23
N LEU A 80 4.61 11.77 3.24
CA LEU A 80 3.55 11.10 3.98
C LEU A 80 4.00 10.83 5.42
N SER A 81 3.61 11.69 6.35
CA SER A 81 3.95 11.58 7.78
C SER A 81 2.94 10.77 8.58
N GLU A 82 1.66 10.83 8.20
CA GLU A 82 0.55 10.15 8.87
C GLU A 82 0.06 8.96 8.03
N PHE A 83 -0.30 7.88 8.70
CA PHE A 83 -0.72 6.64 8.05
C PHE A 83 -2.13 6.27 8.49
N ALA A 84 -3.06 6.27 7.53
CA ALA A 84 -4.38 5.70 7.70
C ALA A 84 -4.36 4.19 7.39
N ALA A 85 -5.35 3.48 7.90
CA ALA A 85 -5.52 2.07 7.61
C ALA A 85 -5.76 1.85 6.11
N VAL A 86 -4.98 0.96 5.49
CA VAL A 86 -5.09 0.61 4.07
C VAL A 86 -5.92 -0.65 3.94
N SER A 87 -6.88 -0.65 3.02
CA SER A 87 -7.71 -1.81 2.72
C SER A 87 -7.47 -2.32 1.30
N ILE A 88 -7.70 -3.61 1.13
CA ILE A 88 -7.60 -4.26 -0.19
C ILE A 88 -8.70 -3.78 -1.14
N LYS A 89 -9.81 -3.31 -0.58
CA LYS A 89 -10.89 -2.69 -1.36
C LYS A 89 -10.35 -1.50 -2.18
N MET A 90 -9.47 -0.69 -1.59
CA MET A 90 -8.81 0.43 -2.27
C MET A 90 -8.00 -0.03 -3.48
N ALA A 91 -7.26 -1.15 -3.36
CA ALA A 91 -6.51 -1.70 -4.48
C ALA A 91 -7.41 -2.15 -5.64
N LYS A 92 -8.60 -2.72 -5.33
CA LYS A 92 -9.60 -3.06 -6.36
C LYS A 92 -10.21 -1.83 -7.03
N GLU A 93 -10.53 -0.82 -6.27
CA GLU A 93 -11.09 0.44 -6.80
C GLU A 93 -10.09 1.16 -7.71
N GLN A 94 -8.80 0.99 -7.44
CA GLN A 94 -7.71 1.49 -8.29
C GLN A 94 -7.32 0.55 -9.44
N ASN A 95 -8.10 -0.53 -9.67
CA ASN A 95 -7.86 -1.55 -10.70
C ASN A 95 -6.49 -2.23 -10.61
N LEU A 96 -5.90 -2.33 -9.41
CA LEU A 96 -4.67 -3.06 -9.20
C LEU A 96 -4.92 -4.56 -9.10
N SER A 97 -3.99 -5.32 -9.64
CA SER A 97 -3.97 -6.78 -9.44
C SER A 97 -3.76 -7.09 -7.97
N LEU A 98 -4.56 -7.99 -7.41
CA LEU A 98 -4.45 -8.43 -6.00
C LEU A 98 -3.23 -9.35 -5.75
N ASN A 99 -2.22 -9.27 -6.59
CA ASN A 99 -0.96 -9.94 -6.37
C ASN A 99 -0.18 -9.22 -5.24
N PRO A 100 0.19 -9.90 -4.15
CA PRO A 100 0.93 -9.30 -3.03
C PRO A 100 2.16 -8.51 -3.48
N THR A 101 2.91 -9.00 -4.46
CA THR A 101 4.10 -8.32 -4.99
C THR A 101 3.80 -6.97 -5.66
N LYS A 102 2.54 -6.72 -6.05
CA LYS A 102 2.13 -5.47 -6.71
C LYS A 102 1.40 -4.50 -5.81
N ILE A 103 0.84 -4.99 -4.70
CA ILE A 103 0.09 -4.15 -3.74
C ILE A 103 0.83 -3.92 -2.43
N SER A 104 1.95 -4.64 -2.18
CA SER A 104 2.80 -4.43 -1.02
C SER A 104 3.91 -3.41 -1.31
N GLY A 105 4.17 -2.55 -0.36
CA GLY A 105 5.31 -1.63 -0.39
C GLY A 105 6.62 -2.32 -0.03
N VAL A 106 7.72 -1.56 -0.09
CA VAL A 106 9.07 -2.03 0.31
C VAL A 106 9.11 -2.49 1.77
N CYS A 107 8.23 -1.96 2.63
CA CYS A 107 8.10 -2.36 4.03
C CYS A 107 7.35 -3.70 4.23
N GLY A 108 6.90 -4.37 3.16
CA GLY A 108 6.12 -5.61 3.24
C GLY A 108 4.62 -5.41 3.53
N ARG A 109 4.18 -4.22 3.91
CA ARG A 109 2.77 -3.89 4.16
C ARG A 109 2.10 -3.32 2.91
N LEU A 110 0.76 -3.27 2.90
CA LEU A 110 0.03 -2.61 1.81
C LEU A 110 0.55 -1.19 1.56
N MET A 111 0.62 -0.81 0.29
CA MET A 111 1.14 0.49 -0.12
C MET A 111 0.29 1.64 0.45
N CYS A 112 0.92 2.56 1.15
CA CYS A 112 0.26 3.73 1.74
C CYS A 112 -0.31 4.71 0.69
N CYS A 113 0.21 4.72 -0.53
CA CYS A 113 -0.35 5.53 -1.62
C CYS A 113 -1.78 5.10 -2.00
N LEU A 114 -2.18 3.86 -1.75
CA LEU A 114 -3.55 3.40 -2.00
C LEU A 114 -4.58 4.27 -1.26
N THR A 115 -4.34 4.53 0.02
CA THR A 115 -5.22 5.41 0.81
C THR A 115 -5.11 6.87 0.37
N ASN A 116 -3.90 7.33 0.07
CA ASN A 116 -3.67 8.72 -0.32
C ASN A 116 -4.33 9.08 -1.66
N GLU A 117 -4.52 8.10 -2.54
CA GLU A 117 -5.10 8.29 -3.87
C GLU A 117 -6.59 7.86 -3.94
N GLU A 118 -7.16 7.29 -2.86
CA GLU A 118 -8.51 6.70 -2.84
C GLU A 118 -9.58 7.68 -3.27
N GLU A 119 -9.59 8.87 -2.69
CA GLU A 119 -10.60 9.91 -2.96
C GLU A 119 -10.62 10.30 -4.45
N THR A 120 -9.44 10.48 -5.05
CA THR A 120 -9.31 10.78 -6.48
C THR A 120 -9.87 9.66 -7.35
N TYR A 121 -9.58 8.39 -7.00
CA TYR A 121 -10.11 7.27 -7.74
C TYR A 121 -11.61 7.08 -7.55
N GLU A 122 -12.16 7.33 -6.36
CA GLU A 122 -13.60 7.29 -6.11
C GLU A 122 -14.33 8.33 -6.96
N GLU A 123 -13.83 9.56 -7.02
CA GLU A 123 -14.40 10.63 -7.83
C GLU A 123 -14.40 10.27 -9.33
N LEU A 124 -13.24 9.87 -9.85
CA LEU A 124 -13.10 9.50 -11.26
C LEU A 124 -13.93 8.26 -11.62
N ASN A 125 -13.96 7.25 -10.76
CA ASN A 125 -14.78 6.06 -10.97
C ASN A 125 -16.29 6.35 -10.99
N SER A 126 -16.74 7.40 -10.29
CA SER A 126 -18.15 7.81 -10.33
C SER A 126 -18.58 8.34 -11.71
N GLN A 127 -17.62 8.82 -12.50
CA GLN A 127 -17.79 9.37 -13.83
C GLN A 127 -17.56 8.34 -14.96
N LEU A 128 -17.21 7.10 -14.63
CA LEU A 128 -16.84 6.06 -15.59
C LEU A 128 -17.81 4.86 -15.55
N PRO A 129 -18.01 4.16 -16.68
CA PRO A 129 -18.76 2.91 -16.68
C PRO A 129 -17.99 1.81 -15.94
N SER A 130 -18.67 0.74 -15.57
CA SER A 130 -18.04 -0.45 -14.97
C SER A 130 -17.63 -1.46 -16.04
N VAL A 131 -16.58 -2.27 -15.73
CA VAL A 131 -16.22 -3.41 -16.60
C VAL A 131 -17.42 -4.35 -16.70
N GLY A 132 -17.80 -4.72 -17.92
CA GLY A 132 -18.97 -5.55 -18.21
C GLY A 132 -20.26 -4.75 -18.44
N ASP A 133 -20.27 -3.43 -18.26
CA ASP A 133 -21.42 -2.62 -18.59
C ASP A 133 -21.58 -2.49 -20.12
N THR A 134 -22.84 -2.42 -20.56
CA THR A 134 -23.16 -2.12 -21.96
C THR A 134 -23.16 -0.62 -22.16
N VAL A 135 -22.44 -0.16 -23.16
CA VAL A 135 -22.30 1.26 -23.51
C VAL A 135 -22.64 1.47 -24.98
N THR A 136 -23.08 2.67 -25.31
CA THR A 136 -23.28 3.10 -26.71
C THR A 136 -22.18 4.09 -27.06
N THR A 137 -21.45 3.82 -28.13
CA THR A 137 -20.36 4.68 -28.61
C THR A 137 -20.90 5.88 -29.38
N SER A 138 -20.06 6.91 -29.61
CA SER A 138 -20.35 8.04 -30.47
C SER A 138 -20.76 7.62 -31.88
N ASP A 139 -20.21 6.52 -32.38
CA ASP A 139 -20.47 5.95 -33.71
C ASP A 139 -21.82 5.23 -33.79
N GLY A 140 -22.60 5.22 -32.69
CA GLY A 140 -23.90 4.54 -32.60
C GLY A 140 -23.82 3.03 -32.39
N LEU A 141 -22.62 2.46 -32.24
CA LEU A 141 -22.43 1.05 -31.99
C LEU A 141 -22.62 0.72 -30.52
N THR A 142 -23.19 -0.46 -30.24
CA THR A 142 -23.33 -0.97 -28.88
C THR A 142 -22.20 -1.94 -28.56
N GLY A 143 -21.58 -1.79 -27.40
CA GLY A 143 -20.50 -2.66 -26.98
C GLY A 143 -20.49 -2.91 -25.50
N THR A 144 -19.61 -3.81 -25.06
CA THR A 144 -19.40 -4.13 -23.65
C THR A 144 -18.02 -3.63 -23.21
N VAL A 145 -17.98 -2.97 -22.05
CA VAL A 145 -16.72 -2.47 -21.48
C VAL A 145 -15.81 -3.65 -21.10
N HIS A 146 -14.65 -3.71 -21.71
CA HIS A 146 -13.63 -4.73 -21.46
C HIS A 146 -12.66 -4.31 -20.34
N SER A 147 -12.10 -3.11 -20.42
CA SER A 147 -11.17 -2.58 -19.43
C SER A 147 -11.22 -1.05 -19.37
N LEU A 148 -10.71 -0.49 -18.28
CA LEU A 148 -10.72 0.94 -17.98
C LEU A 148 -9.33 1.42 -17.60
N SER A 149 -8.97 2.61 -18.10
CA SER A 149 -7.85 3.40 -17.57
C SER A 149 -8.43 4.62 -16.86
N VAL A 150 -8.60 4.52 -15.54
CA VAL A 150 -9.34 5.51 -14.73
C VAL A 150 -8.72 6.91 -14.86
N LEU A 151 -7.40 7.03 -14.64
CA LEU A 151 -6.67 8.31 -14.68
C LEU A 151 -6.68 8.97 -16.07
N ARG A 152 -6.72 8.18 -17.14
CA ARG A 152 -6.76 8.68 -18.52
C ARG A 152 -8.17 8.87 -19.04
N LYS A 153 -9.18 8.44 -18.27
CA LYS A 153 -10.59 8.37 -18.68
C LYS A 153 -10.81 7.61 -20.00
N LEU A 154 -9.94 6.61 -20.28
CA LEU A 154 -10.02 5.78 -21.48
C LEU A 154 -10.75 4.47 -21.16
N VAL A 155 -11.66 4.10 -22.06
CA VAL A 155 -12.49 2.91 -21.96
C VAL A 155 -12.26 2.03 -23.17
N LYS A 156 -11.85 0.78 -22.96
CA LYS A 156 -11.79 -0.23 -24.02
C LYS A 156 -13.12 -0.94 -24.09
N VAL A 157 -13.76 -0.84 -25.23
CA VAL A 157 -15.07 -1.43 -25.49
C VAL A 157 -14.95 -2.52 -26.53
N VAL A 158 -15.54 -3.67 -26.27
CA VAL A 158 -15.74 -4.72 -27.27
C VAL A 158 -17.01 -4.38 -28.03
N VAL A 159 -16.87 -3.94 -29.25
CA VAL A 159 -17.97 -3.56 -30.12
C VAL A 159 -18.35 -4.74 -31.01
N ASN A 160 -19.64 -4.99 -31.18
CA ASN A 160 -20.14 -5.96 -32.13
C ASN A 160 -20.38 -5.28 -33.48
N LEU A 161 -19.71 -5.73 -34.52
CA LEU A 161 -19.89 -5.29 -35.90
C LEU A 161 -21.05 -6.08 -36.55
N GLU A 162 -21.56 -5.55 -37.68
CA GLU A 162 -22.69 -6.15 -38.42
C GLU A 162 -22.42 -7.58 -38.90
N ASN A 163 -21.18 -8.02 -38.96
CA ASN A 163 -20.75 -9.35 -39.41
C ASN A 163 -20.52 -10.35 -38.24
N ASP A 164 -21.07 -10.11 -37.05
CA ASP A 164 -20.77 -10.89 -35.81
C ASP A 164 -19.28 -10.86 -35.39
N GLU A 165 -18.48 -10.02 -36.01
CA GLU A 165 -17.09 -9.81 -35.59
C GLU A 165 -17.04 -8.91 -34.37
N LYS A 166 -16.15 -9.26 -33.43
CA LYS A 166 -15.92 -8.47 -32.22
C LYS A 166 -14.59 -7.72 -32.34
N GLU A 167 -14.65 -6.42 -32.22
CA GLU A 167 -13.49 -5.55 -32.25
C GLU A 167 -13.33 -4.80 -30.93
N ILE A 168 -12.07 -4.65 -30.46
CA ILE A 168 -11.77 -3.85 -29.27
C ILE A 168 -11.35 -2.46 -29.75
N ARG A 169 -12.14 -1.44 -29.38
CA ARG A 169 -11.81 -0.04 -29.65
C ARG A 169 -11.65 0.74 -28.35
N GLU A 170 -10.80 1.76 -28.39
CA GLU A 170 -10.61 2.70 -27.29
C GLU A 170 -11.41 3.99 -27.53
N TYR A 171 -12.16 4.41 -26.51
CA TYR A 171 -12.95 5.63 -26.52
C TYR A 171 -12.65 6.47 -25.27
N GLN A 172 -12.79 7.78 -25.38
CA GLN A 172 -12.86 8.65 -24.21
C GLN A 172 -14.21 8.44 -23.51
N ALA A 173 -14.21 8.56 -22.17
CA ALA A 173 -15.44 8.37 -21.40
C ALA A 173 -16.58 9.32 -21.82
N GLU A 174 -16.21 10.51 -22.28
CA GLU A 174 -17.15 11.55 -22.76
C GLU A 174 -17.86 11.18 -24.06
N GLU A 175 -17.25 10.30 -24.87
CA GLU A 175 -17.80 9.81 -26.13
C GLU A 175 -18.78 8.64 -25.94
N LEU A 176 -18.92 8.15 -24.71
CA LEU A 176 -19.74 6.98 -24.38
C LEU A 176 -21.02 7.40 -23.67
N LYS A 177 -22.14 6.86 -24.11
CA LYS A 177 -23.42 6.96 -23.42
C LYS A 177 -23.64 5.73 -22.55
N PHE A 178 -23.69 5.92 -21.24
CA PHE A 178 -23.90 4.87 -20.25
C PHE A 178 -24.69 5.39 -19.06
N ARG A 179 -25.24 4.47 -18.24
CA ARG A 179 -25.91 4.83 -16.98
C ARG A 179 -24.92 4.65 -15.83
N PRO A 180 -24.50 5.74 -15.17
CA PRO A 180 -23.58 5.63 -14.05
C PRO A 180 -24.23 4.82 -12.92
N ARG A 181 -23.55 3.76 -12.48
CA ARG A 181 -23.96 2.97 -11.31
C ARG A 181 -23.05 3.33 -10.14
N LYS A 182 -23.63 3.56 -8.94
CA LYS A 182 -22.84 3.65 -7.71
C LYS A 182 -22.12 2.30 -7.50
N ARG A 183 -20.82 2.25 -7.75
CA ARG A 183 -20.01 1.07 -7.51
C ARG A 183 -19.96 0.81 -6.00
N LYS A 184 -20.47 -0.34 -5.57
CA LYS A 184 -20.04 -0.97 -4.32
C LYS A 184 -19.09 -2.09 -4.74
N ALA A 185 -17.77 -1.92 -4.55
CA ALA A 185 -16.81 -2.97 -4.81
C ALA A 185 -17.16 -4.18 -3.93
N LYS A 186 -17.74 -5.21 -4.54
CA LYS A 186 -18.03 -6.47 -3.85
C LYS A 186 -16.74 -7.28 -3.85
N VAL A 187 -16.09 -7.36 -2.70
CA VAL A 187 -15.00 -8.32 -2.46
C VAL A 187 -15.66 -9.66 -2.22
N SER A 188 -15.30 -10.71 -2.99
CA SER A 188 -15.84 -12.04 -2.75
C SER A 188 -15.34 -12.59 -1.41
N LYS A 189 -16.15 -13.46 -0.76
CA LYS A 189 -15.75 -14.06 0.53
C LYS A 189 -14.47 -14.89 0.42
N GLU A 190 -14.20 -15.50 -0.75
CA GLU A 190 -12.96 -16.25 -0.99
C GLU A 190 -11.73 -15.36 -1.12
N GLU A 191 -11.87 -14.21 -1.80
CA GLU A 191 -10.81 -13.22 -1.88
C GLU A 191 -10.49 -12.63 -0.50
N MET A 192 -11.53 -12.32 0.32
CA MET A 192 -11.35 -11.87 1.70
C MET A 192 -10.60 -12.90 2.55
N ARG A 193 -10.87 -14.19 2.33
CA ARG A 193 -10.22 -15.26 3.08
C ARG A 193 -8.75 -15.45 2.71
N LYS A 194 -8.42 -15.43 1.42
CA LYS A 194 -7.04 -15.47 0.93
C LYS A 194 -6.23 -14.28 1.42
N LEU A 195 -6.84 -13.13 1.54
CA LEU A 195 -6.22 -11.89 1.98
C LEU A 195 -6.01 -11.86 3.50
N ALA A 196 -6.97 -12.36 4.27
CA ALA A 196 -6.80 -12.55 5.72
C ALA A 196 -5.71 -13.60 6.07
N GLU A 197 -5.46 -14.56 5.19
CA GLU A 197 -4.33 -15.50 5.31
C GLU A 197 -3.00 -14.82 5.02
N LEU A 198 -2.93 -13.92 4.04
CA LEU A 198 -1.73 -13.13 3.72
C LEU A 198 -1.40 -12.13 4.84
N GLU A 199 -2.40 -11.45 5.41
CA GLU A 199 -2.22 -10.55 6.55
C GLU A 199 -1.75 -11.28 7.82
N LYS A 200 -2.15 -12.53 8.02
CA LYS A 200 -1.67 -13.37 9.14
C LYS A 200 -0.25 -13.87 8.96
N GLY A 201 0.19 -14.07 7.72
CA GLY A 201 1.57 -14.49 7.40
C GLY A 201 2.59 -13.35 7.53
N GLU A 202 2.16 -12.12 7.41
CA GLU A 202 3.00 -10.92 7.55
C GLU A 202 2.92 -10.40 8.99
N GLY A 203 3.54 -11.08 9.95
CA GLY A 203 3.63 -10.75 11.38
C GLY A 203 3.11 -9.35 11.74
N ALA A 204 1.84 -9.28 12.12
CA ALA A 204 1.22 -8.05 12.62
C ALA A 204 1.97 -7.59 13.87
N SER A 205 2.94 -6.69 13.72
CA SER A 205 3.50 -6.02 14.88
C SER A 205 2.40 -5.12 15.44
N ARG A 206 1.91 -5.45 16.64
CA ARG A 206 0.87 -4.72 17.38
C ARG A 206 1.26 -3.28 17.74
N LEU A 207 2.35 -2.76 17.21
CA LEU A 207 2.93 -1.46 17.53
C LEU A 207 2.46 -0.33 16.62
N ASP A 208 1.86 -0.65 15.46
CA ASP A 208 1.42 0.38 14.51
C ASP A 208 -0.06 0.79 14.67
N ASP A 209 -0.79 0.20 15.64
CA ASP A 209 -2.22 0.47 15.91
C ASP A 209 -2.45 1.41 17.11
N LYS A 210 -1.48 2.30 17.42
CA LYS A 210 -1.65 3.33 18.46
C LYS A 210 -1.26 4.71 17.98
#